data_8c8548d354c429f31d4c2373a7c409a8
#
_entry.id   8c8548d354c429f31d4c2373a7c409a8
#
_cell.length_a   1.000
_cell.length_b   1.000
_cell.length_c   1.000
_cell.angle_alpha   90.00
_cell.angle_beta   90.00
_cell.angle_gamma   90.00
#
_symmetry.space_group_name_H-M   'P 1'
#
loop_
_entity.id
_entity.type
_entity.pdbx_description
1 polymer ?
#
loop_
_entity_poly.entity_id
_entity_poly.type
_entity_poly.pdbx_seq_one_letter_code
_entity_poly.pdbx_strand_id
1 'polypeptide(L)'
;MTRLIIGLGNPGDRYFETKHNVGFMLLDKIAKRENVTFNHDKIFQADIATTFIDGEKIYLVKPTTFMNESGKAVHALMAYYGLNEKDILVAYDDLDMAVGKIRFRQKGSAGGHNGIKSIVKHIGTQEFDRIKIGIGRPKGKMSVVNHVLSGFDTEDRIEIDLALDKLDKAVNFYLEEDDFDTIMRKFNG
;
A
#
# COMPACT_ATOMS: atom_id res chain seq x y z
N MET A 1 15.73 -14.11 1.96
CA MET A 1 14.95 -13.51 0.87
C MET A 1 14.75 -12.03 1.12
N THR A 2 14.45 -11.27 0.09
CA THR A 2 14.20 -9.84 0.17
C THR A 2 12.84 -9.54 -0.46
N ARG A 3 12.04 -8.71 0.20
CA ARG A 3 10.73 -8.29 -0.32
C ARG A 3 10.55 -6.78 -0.17
N LEU A 4 9.72 -6.21 -1.05
CA LEU A 4 9.26 -4.84 -0.93
C LEU A 4 7.80 -4.84 -0.47
N ILE A 5 7.52 -4.12 0.60
CA ILE A 5 6.16 -3.80 0.99
C ILE A 5 5.97 -2.32 0.67
N ILE A 6 5.07 -2.04 -0.26
CA ILE A 6 4.89 -0.72 -0.86
C ILE A 6 3.54 -0.18 -0.43
N GLY A 7 3.52 1.01 0.14
CA GLY A 7 2.29 1.74 0.41
C GLY A 7 2.19 2.91 -0.55
N LEU A 8 1.04 3.09 -1.20
CA LEU A 8 0.83 4.19 -2.13
C LEU A 8 0.24 5.41 -1.43
N GLY A 9 0.65 6.57 -1.90
CA GLY A 9 0.20 7.86 -1.38
C GLY A 9 0.89 9.02 -2.08
N ASN A 10 0.59 10.23 -1.64
CA ASN A 10 1.24 11.45 -2.08
C ASN A 10 2.09 12.01 -0.95
N PRO A 11 3.31 12.51 -1.26
CA PRO A 11 4.18 13.06 -0.22
C PRO A 11 3.73 14.45 0.21
N GLY A 12 4.11 14.82 1.42
CA GLY A 12 3.91 16.15 1.99
C GLY A 12 2.75 16.25 2.95
N ASP A 13 2.82 17.25 3.83
CA ASP A 13 1.84 17.45 4.92
C ASP A 13 0.43 17.71 4.41
N ARG A 14 0.30 18.27 3.21
CA ARG A 14 -0.98 18.52 2.57
C ARG A 14 -1.81 17.24 2.37
N TYR A 15 -1.14 16.09 2.16
CA TYR A 15 -1.80 14.83 1.85
C TYR A 15 -1.75 13.82 2.99
N PHE A 16 -1.14 14.17 4.10
CA PHE A 16 -0.72 13.26 5.17
C PHE A 16 -1.83 12.32 5.66
N GLU A 17 -3.05 12.81 5.89
CA GLU A 17 -4.15 11.98 6.40
C GLU A 17 -5.31 11.88 5.42
N THR A 18 -5.05 12.01 4.13
CA THR A 18 -6.09 11.87 3.13
C THR A 18 -6.38 10.40 2.84
N LYS A 19 -7.56 10.14 2.28
CA LYS A 19 -7.99 8.77 1.90
C LYS A 19 -7.01 8.10 0.97
N HIS A 20 -6.42 8.86 0.03
CA HIS A 20 -5.46 8.35 -0.94
C HIS A 20 -4.16 7.87 -0.27
N ASN A 21 -3.92 8.25 0.96
CA ASN A 21 -2.68 7.94 1.69
C ASN A 21 -2.83 6.76 2.68
N VAL A 22 -3.91 5.99 2.63
CA VAL A 22 -4.07 4.84 3.55
C VAL A 22 -2.94 3.82 3.40
N GLY A 23 -2.37 3.69 2.20
CA GLY A 23 -1.18 2.85 1.99
C GLY A 23 0.02 3.35 2.79
N PHE A 24 0.29 4.65 2.75
CA PHE A 24 1.34 5.27 3.57
C PHE A 24 1.06 5.08 5.07
N MET A 25 -0.20 5.22 5.48
CA MET A 25 -0.59 5.07 6.88
C MET A 25 -0.31 3.65 7.38
N LEU A 26 -0.57 2.64 6.57
CA LEU A 26 -0.24 1.25 6.91
C LEU A 26 1.26 1.08 7.12
N LEU A 27 2.08 1.60 6.22
CA LEU A 27 3.53 1.47 6.33
C LEU A 27 4.08 2.20 7.56
N ASP A 28 3.53 3.37 7.88
CA ASP A 28 3.92 4.08 9.11
C ASP A 28 3.62 3.25 10.36
N LYS A 29 2.49 2.54 10.36
CA LYS A 29 2.12 1.66 11.47
C LYS A 29 3.06 0.47 11.60
N ILE A 30 3.41 -0.16 10.49
CA ILE A 30 4.35 -1.28 10.47
C ILE A 30 5.73 -0.82 10.95
N ALA A 31 6.21 0.33 10.43
CA ALA A 31 7.50 0.87 10.82
C ALA A 31 7.57 1.18 12.32
N LYS A 32 6.51 1.72 12.89
CA LYS A 32 6.42 2.00 14.33
C LYS A 32 6.51 0.71 15.14
N ARG A 33 5.78 -0.32 14.75
CA ARG A 33 5.82 -1.62 15.43
C ARG A 33 7.20 -2.26 15.36
N GLU A 34 7.87 -2.15 14.19
CA GLU A 34 9.22 -2.69 13.97
C GLU A 34 10.32 -1.79 14.50
N ASN A 35 9.97 -0.64 15.04
CA ASN A 35 10.91 0.36 15.57
C ASN A 35 11.97 0.79 14.55
N VAL A 36 11.53 1.05 13.33
CA VAL A 36 12.37 1.57 12.24
C VAL A 36 11.81 2.88 11.71
N THR A 37 12.67 3.68 11.11
CA THR A 37 12.30 5.00 10.55
C THR A 37 12.51 5.03 9.05
N PHE A 38 11.71 5.83 8.37
CA PHE A 38 11.85 6.07 6.94
C PHE A 38 12.93 7.12 6.69
N ASN A 39 13.76 6.86 5.68
CA ASN A 39 14.73 7.81 5.17
C ASN A 39 14.44 8.08 3.70
N HIS A 40 14.48 9.34 3.31
CA HIS A 40 14.22 9.73 1.94
C HIS A 40 15.41 9.36 1.04
N ASP A 41 15.11 8.69 -0.08
CA ASP A 41 16.07 8.34 -1.10
C ASP A 41 15.75 9.12 -2.39
N LYS A 42 16.65 10.02 -2.78
CA LYS A 42 16.46 10.88 -3.96
C LYS A 42 16.55 10.10 -5.27
N ILE A 43 17.39 9.08 -5.30
CA ILE A 43 17.62 8.29 -6.53
C ILE A 43 16.37 7.49 -6.86
N PHE A 44 15.79 6.82 -5.87
CA PHE A 44 14.59 6.01 -6.06
C PHE A 44 13.30 6.82 -5.94
N GLN A 45 13.39 8.06 -5.48
CA GLN A 45 12.20 8.91 -5.23
C GLN A 45 11.21 8.20 -4.31
N ALA A 46 11.70 7.75 -3.15
CA ALA A 46 10.90 7.04 -2.17
C ALA A 46 11.45 7.25 -0.77
N ASP A 47 10.57 7.17 0.21
CA ASP A 47 10.96 7.05 1.62
C ASP A 47 11.03 5.56 1.94
N ILE A 48 12.17 5.11 2.48
CA ILE A 48 12.46 3.69 2.66
C ILE A 48 12.86 3.43 4.10
N ALA A 49 12.25 2.42 4.72
CA ALA A 49 12.67 1.86 5.99
C ALA A 49 13.04 0.39 5.79
N THR A 50 14.07 -0.07 6.49
CA THR A 50 14.54 -1.45 6.38
C THR A 50 14.32 -2.16 7.69
N THR A 51 13.75 -3.35 7.63
CA THR A 51 13.57 -4.22 8.79
C THR A 51 13.78 -5.68 8.42
N PHE A 52 13.83 -6.54 9.43
CA PHE A 52 13.88 -7.99 9.25
C PHE A 52 12.68 -8.59 9.97
N ILE A 53 11.89 -9.38 9.25
CA ILE A 53 10.73 -10.09 9.80
C ILE A 53 10.92 -11.57 9.46
N ASP A 54 10.98 -12.40 10.50
CA ASP A 54 11.20 -13.85 10.35
C ASP A 54 12.41 -14.21 9.48
N GLY A 55 13.50 -13.44 9.64
CA GLY A 55 14.74 -13.66 8.91
C GLY A 55 14.73 -13.13 7.47
N GLU A 56 13.61 -12.63 6.99
CA GLU A 56 13.53 -11.99 5.67
C GLU A 56 13.85 -10.50 5.77
N LYS A 57 14.61 -10.00 4.81
CA LYS A 57 14.88 -8.56 4.70
C LYS A 57 13.69 -7.89 4.02
N ILE A 58 13.11 -6.93 4.70
CA ILE A 58 11.92 -6.22 4.24
C ILE A 58 12.25 -4.75 4.06
N TYR A 59 11.99 -4.24 2.86
CA TYR A 59 12.01 -2.81 2.61
C TYR A 59 10.58 -2.30 2.61
N LEU A 60 10.30 -1.37 3.52
CA LEU A 60 9.04 -0.63 3.55
C LEU A 60 9.22 0.60 2.67
N VAL A 61 8.40 0.75 1.64
CA VAL A 61 8.60 1.74 0.59
C VAL A 61 7.37 2.63 0.44
N LYS A 62 7.56 3.92 0.63
CA LYS A 62 6.56 4.95 0.32
C LYS A 62 7.05 5.76 -0.87
N PRO A 63 6.59 5.49 -2.12
CA PRO A 63 7.00 6.31 -3.26
C PRO A 63 6.66 7.79 -3.05
N THR A 64 7.60 8.68 -3.33
CA THR A 64 7.40 10.14 -3.20
C THR A 64 7.29 10.82 -4.57
N THR A 65 7.01 10.04 -5.60
CA THR A 65 6.85 10.47 -6.99
C THR A 65 5.53 11.15 -7.28
N PHE A 66 4.65 11.31 -6.29
CA PHE A 66 3.21 11.50 -6.42
C PHE A 66 2.54 10.26 -7.03
N MET A 67 1.24 10.13 -6.78
CA MET A 67 0.50 8.89 -7.03
C MET A 67 0.61 8.36 -8.46
N ASN A 68 0.46 9.23 -9.44
CA ASN A 68 0.47 8.86 -10.86
C ASN A 68 1.82 8.39 -11.40
N GLU A 69 2.90 8.57 -10.65
CA GLU A 69 4.25 8.15 -11.03
C GLU A 69 4.82 7.08 -10.08
N SER A 70 3.97 6.45 -9.25
CA SER A 70 4.41 5.45 -8.26
C SER A 70 5.23 4.32 -8.88
N GLY A 71 4.89 3.89 -10.09
CA GLY A 71 5.58 2.81 -10.79
C GLY A 71 7.05 3.09 -11.09
N LYS A 72 7.44 4.35 -11.21
CA LYS A 72 8.86 4.72 -11.41
C LYS A 72 9.72 4.25 -10.25
N ALA A 73 9.30 4.56 -9.02
CA ALA A 73 10.03 4.17 -7.81
C ALA A 73 10.04 2.64 -7.65
N VAL A 74 8.90 1.99 -7.85
CA VAL A 74 8.77 0.55 -7.71
C VAL A 74 9.67 -0.18 -8.69
N HIS A 75 9.62 0.19 -9.96
CA HIS A 75 10.46 -0.43 -11.00
C HIS A 75 11.95 -0.25 -10.72
N ALA A 76 12.36 0.97 -10.33
CA ALA A 76 13.75 1.26 -10.03
C ALA A 76 14.28 0.41 -8.86
N LEU A 77 13.49 0.25 -7.82
CA LEU A 77 13.86 -0.57 -6.66
C LEU A 77 13.92 -2.06 -7.00
N MET A 78 12.95 -2.56 -7.77
CA MET A 78 12.95 -3.96 -8.22
C MET A 78 14.20 -4.26 -9.05
N ALA A 79 14.54 -3.36 -9.98
CA ALA A 79 15.74 -3.53 -10.81
C ALA A 79 17.02 -3.50 -9.97
N TYR A 80 17.12 -2.57 -9.05
CA TYR A 80 18.32 -2.41 -8.20
C TYR A 80 18.58 -3.63 -7.32
N TYR A 81 17.52 -4.17 -6.70
CA TYR A 81 17.64 -5.32 -5.79
C TYR A 81 17.48 -6.68 -6.49
N GLY A 82 17.28 -6.70 -7.81
CA GLY A 82 17.12 -7.95 -8.56
C GLY A 82 15.83 -8.68 -8.21
N LEU A 83 14.74 -7.95 -7.98
CA LEU A 83 13.45 -8.51 -7.58
C LEU A 83 12.49 -8.61 -8.77
N ASN A 84 11.52 -9.49 -8.65
CA ASN A 84 10.44 -9.63 -9.62
C ASN A 84 9.07 -9.38 -8.96
N GLU A 85 8.00 -9.53 -9.73
CA GLU A 85 6.63 -9.25 -9.28
C GLU A 85 6.17 -10.10 -8.09
N LYS A 86 6.81 -11.24 -7.84
CA LYS A 86 6.49 -12.12 -6.70
C LYS A 86 7.07 -11.60 -5.39
N ASP A 87 7.99 -10.67 -5.47
CA ASP A 87 8.71 -10.14 -4.31
C ASP A 87 8.07 -8.85 -3.76
N ILE A 88 6.97 -8.40 -4.36
CA ILE A 88 6.33 -7.14 -3.95
C ILE A 88 4.91 -7.37 -3.40
N LEU A 89 4.53 -6.54 -2.43
CA LEU A 89 3.18 -6.42 -1.91
C LEU A 89 2.83 -4.93 -1.90
N VAL A 90 1.72 -4.56 -2.53
CA VAL A 90 1.31 -3.15 -2.69
C VAL A 90 0.02 -2.89 -1.95
N ALA A 91 0.03 -1.93 -1.01
CA ALA A 91 -1.15 -1.51 -0.25
C ALA A 91 -1.67 -0.17 -0.78
N TYR A 92 -2.97 -0.08 -1.01
CA TYR A 92 -3.59 1.11 -1.57
C TYR A 92 -5.10 1.18 -1.29
N ASP A 93 -5.68 2.36 -1.54
CA ASP A 93 -7.08 2.67 -1.32
C ASP A 93 -7.98 2.12 -2.44
N ASP A 94 -9.17 1.65 -2.07
CA ASP A 94 -10.17 1.16 -3.02
C ASP A 94 -11.51 1.85 -2.78
N LEU A 95 -11.99 2.57 -3.81
CA LEU A 95 -13.27 3.29 -3.80
C LEU A 95 -14.49 2.35 -3.74
N ASP A 96 -14.36 1.15 -4.28
CA ASP A 96 -15.47 0.22 -4.45
C ASP A 96 -15.66 -0.71 -3.26
N MET A 97 -14.87 -0.50 -2.21
CA MET A 97 -14.99 -1.22 -0.94
C MET A 97 -15.45 -0.26 0.15
N ALA A 98 -16.35 -0.74 1.01
CA ALA A 98 -16.81 0.05 2.16
C ALA A 98 -15.62 0.42 3.07
N VAL A 99 -15.73 1.58 3.73
CA VAL A 99 -14.68 2.10 4.61
C VAL A 99 -14.29 1.05 5.65
N GLY A 100 -12.99 0.78 5.76
CA GLY A 100 -12.45 -0.16 6.72
C GLY A 100 -12.47 -1.63 6.30
N LYS A 101 -13.02 -1.95 5.15
CA LYS A 101 -12.90 -3.30 4.58
C LYS A 101 -11.50 -3.49 4.02
N ILE A 102 -10.98 -4.71 4.14
CA ILE A 102 -9.65 -5.04 3.60
C ILE A 102 -9.74 -6.27 2.71
N ARG A 103 -8.86 -6.34 1.73
CA ARG A 103 -8.85 -7.47 0.80
C ARG A 103 -7.47 -7.71 0.23
N PHE A 104 -6.98 -8.94 0.36
CA PHE A 104 -5.78 -9.41 -0.33
C PHE A 104 -6.17 -9.93 -1.70
N ARG A 105 -5.35 -9.60 -2.73
CA ARG A 105 -5.50 -10.08 -4.11
C ARG A 105 -4.14 -10.37 -4.71
N GLN A 106 -4.06 -11.38 -5.59
CA GLN A 106 -2.81 -11.72 -6.31
C GLN A 106 -2.71 -11.06 -7.67
N LYS A 107 -3.82 -10.58 -8.21
CA LYS A 107 -3.88 -9.97 -9.53
C LYS A 107 -5.13 -9.11 -9.65
N GLY A 108 -5.17 -8.28 -10.65
CA GLY A 108 -6.34 -7.48 -10.97
C GLY A 108 -6.00 -6.23 -11.75
N SER A 109 -7.02 -5.66 -12.40
CA SER A 109 -6.89 -4.39 -13.08
C SER A 109 -6.69 -3.24 -12.09
N ALA A 110 -6.26 -2.09 -12.59
CA ALA A 110 -6.07 -0.89 -11.77
C ALA A 110 -7.39 -0.33 -11.22
N GLY A 111 -8.53 -0.65 -11.83
CA GLY A 111 -9.83 -0.15 -11.36
C GLY A 111 -9.93 1.37 -11.30
N GLY A 112 -9.19 2.09 -12.13
CA GLY A 112 -9.13 3.55 -12.12
C GLY A 112 -8.10 4.14 -11.17
N HIS A 113 -7.43 3.33 -10.34
CA HIS A 113 -6.41 3.81 -9.41
C HIS A 113 -5.13 4.18 -10.15
N ASN A 114 -4.74 5.46 -10.13
CA ASN A 114 -3.60 5.95 -10.92
C ASN A 114 -2.25 5.39 -10.47
N GLY A 115 -2.08 5.14 -9.19
CA GLY A 115 -0.84 4.51 -8.68
C GLY A 115 -0.67 3.09 -9.19
N ILE A 116 -1.74 2.31 -9.20
CA ILE A 116 -1.70 0.94 -9.74
C ILE A 116 -1.50 0.95 -11.26
N LYS A 117 -2.14 1.87 -11.98
CA LYS A 117 -1.89 2.05 -13.43
C LYS A 117 -0.41 2.28 -13.71
N SER A 118 0.21 3.15 -12.91
CA SER A 118 1.63 3.47 -13.05
C SER A 118 2.51 2.24 -12.78
N ILE A 119 2.23 1.48 -11.73
CA ILE A 119 2.98 0.26 -11.41
C ILE A 119 2.86 -0.74 -12.57
N VAL A 120 1.65 -1.04 -13.03
CA VAL A 120 1.42 -1.98 -14.13
C VAL A 120 2.17 -1.54 -15.39
N LYS A 121 2.13 -0.26 -15.71
CA LYS A 121 2.84 0.31 -16.87
C LYS A 121 4.34 0.09 -16.77
N HIS A 122 4.94 0.33 -15.60
CA HIS A 122 6.40 0.29 -15.43
C HIS A 122 6.95 -1.12 -15.23
N ILE A 123 6.22 -2.02 -14.56
CA ILE A 123 6.69 -3.40 -14.34
C ILE A 123 6.17 -4.39 -15.36
N GLY A 124 5.15 -4.02 -16.15
CA GLY A 124 4.68 -4.81 -17.29
C GLY A 124 3.74 -5.95 -16.94
N THR A 125 3.17 -6.00 -15.73
CA THR A 125 2.24 -7.05 -15.34
C THR A 125 1.22 -6.55 -14.32
N GLN A 126 0.03 -7.19 -14.30
CA GLN A 126 -0.99 -7.02 -13.27
C GLN A 126 -0.91 -8.10 -12.19
N GLU A 127 -0.02 -9.07 -12.34
CA GLU A 127 0.08 -10.22 -11.46
C GLU A 127 1.10 -9.98 -10.35
N PHE A 128 0.69 -9.22 -9.35
CA PHE A 128 1.45 -9.01 -8.12
C PHE A 128 0.49 -8.96 -6.93
N ASP A 129 0.99 -9.30 -5.76
CA ASP A 129 0.20 -9.29 -4.53
C ASP A 129 -0.15 -7.89 -4.11
N ARG A 130 -1.38 -7.70 -3.65
CA ARG A 130 -1.87 -6.40 -3.20
C ARG A 130 -2.81 -6.49 -2.02
N ILE A 131 -2.84 -5.42 -1.24
CA ILE A 131 -3.80 -5.18 -0.18
C ILE A 131 -4.66 -4.00 -0.60
N LYS A 132 -5.96 -4.22 -0.70
CA LYS A 132 -6.94 -3.17 -0.95
C LYS A 132 -7.56 -2.73 0.37
N ILE A 133 -7.58 -1.42 0.61
CA ILE A 133 -8.14 -0.82 1.82
C ILE A 133 -9.34 0.03 1.40
N GLY A 134 -10.54 -0.34 1.86
CA GLY A 134 -11.78 0.33 1.48
C GLY A 134 -11.86 1.75 2.03
N ILE A 135 -12.19 2.70 1.15
CA ILE A 135 -12.42 4.10 1.51
C ILE A 135 -13.81 4.60 1.10
N GLY A 136 -14.59 3.75 0.45
CA GLY A 136 -15.93 4.09 -0.04
C GLY A 136 -15.94 5.07 -1.20
N ARG A 137 -17.08 5.21 -1.83
CA ARG A 137 -17.31 6.16 -2.92
C ARG A 137 -17.67 7.55 -2.39
N PRO A 138 -17.37 8.62 -3.15
CA PRO A 138 -17.78 9.96 -2.77
C PRO A 138 -19.30 10.07 -2.65
N LYS A 139 -19.76 10.87 -1.68
CA LYS A 139 -21.17 11.13 -1.43
C LYS A 139 -21.59 12.43 -2.13
N GLY A 140 -22.83 12.44 -2.61
CA GLY A 140 -23.41 13.63 -3.25
C GLY A 140 -22.67 13.98 -4.54
N LYS A 141 -22.34 15.25 -4.69
CA LYS A 141 -21.71 15.80 -5.91
C LYS A 141 -20.19 15.84 -5.88
N MET A 142 -19.59 15.33 -4.83
CA MET A 142 -18.12 15.35 -4.71
C MET A 142 -17.48 14.48 -5.78
N SER A 143 -16.46 15.00 -6.45
CA SER A 143 -15.69 14.24 -7.44
C SER A 143 -14.82 13.17 -6.77
N VAL A 144 -14.43 12.15 -7.55
CA VAL A 144 -13.48 11.13 -7.09
C VAL A 144 -12.16 11.78 -6.65
N VAL A 145 -11.65 12.72 -7.44
CA VAL A 145 -10.39 13.41 -7.10
C VAL A 145 -10.49 14.12 -5.76
N ASN A 146 -11.55 14.89 -5.54
CA ASN A 146 -11.72 15.59 -4.27
C ASN A 146 -11.93 14.63 -3.10
N HIS A 147 -12.64 13.53 -3.33
CA HIS A 147 -12.88 12.51 -2.31
C HIS A 147 -11.57 11.88 -1.82
N VAL A 148 -10.75 11.38 -2.75
CA VAL A 148 -9.48 10.70 -2.38
C VAL A 148 -8.47 11.65 -1.75
N LEU A 149 -8.53 12.93 -2.07
CA LEU A 149 -7.67 13.96 -1.50
C LEU A 149 -8.25 14.60 -0.23
N SER A 150 -9.40 14.14 0.25
CA SER A 150 -9.98 14.60 1.52
C SER A 150 -9.63 13.65 2.66
N GLY A 151 -9.71 14.16 3.90
CA GLY A 151 -9.54 13.35 5.11
C GLY A 151 -10.77 12.52 5.43
N PHE A 152 -10.65 11.69 6.45
CA PHE A 152 -11.76 10.89 6.96
C PHE A 152 -12.52 11.69 8.02
N ASP A 153 -13.86 11.51 8.08
CA ASP A 153 -14.60 11.97 9.25
C ASP A 153 -14.26 11.08 10.47
N THR A 154 -14.77 11.44 11.64
CA THR A 154 -14.41 10.76 12.88
C THR A 154 -14.81 9.28 12.88
N GLU A 155 -16.00 8.97 12.38
CA GLU A 155 -16.49 7.57 12.34
C GLU A 155 -15.69 6.73 11.35
N ASP A 156 -15.44 7.25 10.17
CA ASP A 156 -14.67 6.55 9.15
C ASP A 156 -13.22 6.35 9.60
N ARG A 157 -12.64 7.33 10.30
CA ARG A 157 -11.27 7.21 10.81
C ARG A 157 -11.15 6.07 11.83
N ILE A 158 -12.16 5.86 12.67
CA ILE A 158 -12.18 4.72 13.59
C ILE A 158 -12.13 3.41 12.82
N GLU A 159 -12.95 3.27 11.78
CA GLU A 159 -12.97 2.07 10.94
C GLU A 159 -11.62 1.84 10.22
N ILE A 160 -11.01 2.90 9.73
CA ILE A 160 -9.69 2.83 9.08
C ILE A 160 -8.62 2.42 10.10
N ASP A 161 -8.61 2.99 11.30
CA ASP A 161 -7.63 2.63 12.32
C ASP A 161 -7.76 1.15 12.72
N LEU A 162 -8.97 0.62 12.83
CA LEU A 162 -9.20 -0.81 13.08
C LEU A 162 -8.69 -1.67 11.92
N ALA A 163 -8.94 -1.25 10.69
CA ALA A 163 -8.44 -1.95 9.50
C ALA A 163 -6.90 -1.97 9.46
N LEU A 164 -6.27 -0.84 9.76
CA LEU A 164 -4.80 -0.76 9.79
C LEU A 164 -4.20 -1.64 10.90
N ASP A 165 -4.85 -1.71 12.06
CA ASP A 165 -4.43 -2.60 13.14
C ASP A 165 -4.49 -4.08 12.71
N LYS A 166 -5.57 -4.46 12.03
CA LYS A 166 -5.73 -5.81 11.49
C LYS A 166 -4.68 -6.10 10.43
N LEU A 167 -4.43 -5.14 9.53
CA LEU A 167 -3.45 -5.31 8.45
C LEU A 167 -2.01 -5.38 8.96
N ASP A 168 -1.68 -4.67 10.03
CA ASP A 168 -0.35 -4.74 10.64
C ASP A 168 -0.03 -6.18 11.05
N LYS A 169 -1.01 -6.90 11.60
CA LYS A 169 -0.88 -8.34 11.94
C LYS A 169 -0.91 -9.21 10.69
N ALA A 170 -1.78 -8.88 9.73
CA ALA A 170 -1.96 -9.65 8.51
C ALA A 170 -0.70 -9.66 7.65
N VAL A 171 0.06 -8.57 7.61
CA VAL A 171 1.31 -8.51 6.87
C VAL A 171 2.33 -9.51 7.41
N ASN A 172 2.45 -9.65 8.73
CA ASN A 172 3.33 -10.66 9.31
C ASN A 172 2.90 -12.08 8.92
N PHE A 173 1.61 -12.35 8.98
CA PHE A 173 1.07 -13.64 8.55
C PHE A 173 1.35 -13.90 7.06
N TYR A 174 1.16 -12.88 6.22
CA TYR A 174 1.45 -12.95 4.79
C TYR A 174 2.92 -13.33 4.51
N LEU A 175 3.85 -12.78 5.26
CA LEU A 175 5.26 -13.05 5.07
C LEU A 175 5.66 -14.49 5.44
N GLU A 176 4.90 -15.13 6.33
CA GLU A 176 5.15 -16.49 6.78
C GLU A 176 4.40 -17.55 5.97
N GLU A 177 3.24 -17.20 5.40
CA GLU A 177 2.32 -18.13 4.76
C GLU A 177 2.54 -18.19 3.25
N ASP A 178 2.82 -19.38 2.72
CA ASP A 178 3.02 -19.57 1.29
C ASP A 178 1.70 -19.73 0.52
N ASP A 179 0.63 -20.17 1.19
CA ASP A 179 -0.67 -20.35 0.55
C ASP A 179 -1.50 -19.08 0.60
N PHE A 180 -1.57 -18.38 -0.52
CA PHE A 180 -2.32 -17.13 -0.61
C PHE A 180 -3.82 -17.31 -0.36
N ASP A 181 -4.40 -18.46 -0.72
CA ASP A 181 -5.81 -18.74 -0.43
C ASP A 181 -6.08 -18.75 1.08
N THR A 182 -5.15 -19.26 1.87
CA THR A 182 -5.23 -19.23 3.33
C THR A 182 -5.24 -17.79 3.86
N ILE A 183 -4.39 -16.93 3.29
CA ILE A 183 -4.34 -15.51 3.64
C ILE A 183 -5.69 -14.84 3.33
N MET A 184 -6.24 -15.08 2.14
CA MET A 184 -7.52 -14.52 1.73
C MET A 184 -8.66 -14.98 2.64
N ARG A 185 -8.73 -16.26 2.95
CA ARG A 185 -9.76 -16.80 3.85
C ARG A 185 -9.68 -16.18 5.24
N LYS A 186 -8.48 -15.95 5.74
CA LYS A 186 -8.29 -15.44 7.09
C LYS A 186 -8.61 -13.95 7.22
N PHE A 187 -8.26 -13.15 6.22
CA PHE A 187 -8.27 -11.69 6.36
C PHE A 187 -9.27 -10.96 5.47
N ASN A 188 -9.71 -11.53 4.36
CA ASN A 188 -10.68 -10.86 3.50
C ASN A 188 -12.05 -10.79 4.19
N GLY A 189 -12.63 -9.56 4.18
CA GLY A 189 -13.92 -9.38 4.82
C GLY A 189 -14.36 -7.93 4.90
#